data_0684ec5e1e172376d24ebcc4507c434b
#
_entry.id   0684ec5e1e172376d24ebcc4507c434b
#
_cell.length_a   1.000
_cell.length_b   1.000
_cell.length_c   1.000
_cell.angle_alpha   90.00
_cell.angle_beta   90.00
_cell.angle_gamma   90.00
#
_symmetry.space_group_name_H-M   'P 1'
#
loop_
_entity.id
_entity.type
_entity.pdbx_description
1 polymer ?
#
loop_
_entity_poly.entity_id
_entity_poly.type
_entity_poly.pdbx_seq_one_letter_code
_entity_poly.pdbx_strand_id
1 'polypeptide(L)'
;MLAQATVQLGGHGVEVFDVPGLRRMRSIRLGEHGAVEVVFSRDGRTAYASQMETASVWVIDRRTYRVRRHLATRGVWSKVLALSADQRTLYVANWVSNDVSVIDLRSGRVRRLLPTVRTPRGLWPTPDGRRLYVAGFEDGELERIDLRSGRRKVLLRTGGAMRHLVGDPRRGRLYADDMAKSEAFVVDLASERVRRLAATDSTPNTIDLSPDGRVLYVSNRGRNGACYCAPGPEWGSVLAIDAASGRVLDATVGGNQTTGLDVSSDGRLLAFSDFLDNRLSLFAIPPYRVLAAGGGGRATAHRAELRKR
;
A
#
# COMPACT_ATOMS: atom_id res chain seq x y z
N MET A 1 -9.40 9.92 -7.14
CA MET A 1 -8.29 10.62 -6.48
C MET A 1 -7.22 9.59 -6.24
N LEU A 2 -5.99 9.93 -6.54
CA LEU A 2 -4.84 9.06 -6.34
C LEU A 2 -4.06 9.55 -5.13
N ALA A 3 -3.69 8.67 -4.23
CA ALA A 3 -2.79 8.95 -3.13
C ALA A 3 -1.54 8.09 -3.26
N GLN A 4 -0.42 8.75 -3.36
CA GLN A 4 0.87 8.11 -3.32
C GLN A 4 1.71 8.70 -2.23
N ALA A 5 2.34 7.87 -1.44
CA ALA A 5 3.40 8.28 -0.55
C ALA A 5 4.72 7.70 -1.01
N THR A 6 5.65 8.56 -1.29
CA THR A 6 7.03 8.18 -1.54
C THR A 6 7.90 8.79 -0.44
N VAL A 7 8.53 7.95 0.35
CA VAL A 7 9.56 8.40 1.29
C VAL A 7 10.82 8.61 0.49
N GLN A 8 11.25 9.84 0.45
CA GLN A 8 12.46 10.21 -0.22
C GLN A 8 13.49 10.73 0.76
N LEU A 9 14.75 10.39 0.55
CA LEU A 9 15.84 11.03 1.26
C LEU A 9 15.86 12.54 0.94
N GLY A 10 15.52 13.37 1.94
CA GLY A 10 15.46 14.82 1.80
C GLY A 10 14.08 15.43 1.48
N GLY A 11 13.05 14.61 1.31
CA GLY A 11 11.66 15.10 1.18
C GLY A 11 11.03 15.39 2.55
N HIS A 12 10.48 16.60 2.74
CA HIS A 12 9.93 17.03 4.03
C HIS A 12 8.41 17.20 4.01
N GLY A 13 7.68 16.44 3.16
CA GLY A 13 6.24 16.66 3.10
C GLY A 13 5.47 15.78 2.12
N VAL A 14 4.36 16.33 1.64
CA VAL A 14 3.47 15.73 0.64
C VAL A 14 3.44 16.64 -0.59
N GLU A 15 3.74 16.08 -1.73
CA GLU A 15 3.64 16.75 -3.01
C GLU A 15 2.26 16.53 -3.64
N VAL A 16 1.67 17.60 -4.17
CA VAL A 16 0.36 17.57 -4.82
C VAL A 16 0.54 17.86 -6.30
N PHE A 17 0.05 16.98 -7.14
CA PHE A 17 0.10 17.12 -8.59
C PHE A 17 -1.31 17.25 -9.18
N ASP A 18 -1.42 18.07 -10.22
CA ASP A 18 -2.57 18.09 -11.12
C ASP A 18 -2.48 16.91 -12.08
N VAL A 19 -3.51 16.06 -12.09
CA VAL A 19 -3.48 14.82 -12.88
C VAL A 19 -3.53 15.07 -14.39
N PRO A 20 -4.40 15.95 -14.94
CA PRO A 20 -4.42 16.21 -16.38
C PRO A 20 -3.13 16.84 -16.91
N GLY A 21 -2.57 17.79 -16.17
CA GLY A 21 -1.38 18.52 -16.59
C GLY A 21 -0.05 17.94 -16.12
N LEU A 22 -0.06 16.92 -15.25
CA LEU A 22 1.12 16.32 -14.60
C LEU A 22 2.04 17.38 -13.96
N ARG A 23 1.48 18.49 -13.53
CA ARG A 23 2.22 19.59 -12.92
C ARG A 23 2.11 19.55 -11.41
N ARG A 24 3.23 19.79 -10.74
CA ARG A 24 3.23 20.00 -9.30
C ARG A 24 2.48 21.28 -8.97
N MET A 25 1.39 21.14 -8.22
CA MET A 25 0.56 22.27 -7.78
C MET A 25 1.04 22.84 -6.47
N ARG A 26 1.46 21.97 -5.54
CA ARG A 26 1.80 22.39 -4.19
C ARG A 26 2.69 21.37 -3.48
N SER A 27 3.52 21.88 -2.58
CA SER A 27 4.29 21.15 -1.58
C SER A 27 3.72 21.47 -0.21
N ILE A 28 3.36 20.46 0.56
CA ILE A 28 2.84 20.60 1.92
C ILE A 28 3.93 20.11 2.86
N ARG A 29 4.60 21.03 3.54
CA ARG A 29 5.64 20.70 4.51
C ARG A 29 5.05 20.09 5.78
N LEU A 30 5.69 19.03 6.28
CA LEU A 30 5.33 18.31 7.51
C LEU A 30 6.46 18.39 8.56
N GLY A 31 7.08 19.53 8.70
CA GLY A 31 8.26 19.72 9.58
C GLY A 31 9.55 19.26 8.88
N GLU A 32 10.42 18.59 9.61
CA GLU A 32 11.76 18.19 9.14
C GLU A 32 11.80 16.79 8.49
N HIS A 33 10.70 16.02 8.58
CA HIS A 33 10.62 14.65 8.09
C HIS A 33 9.56 14.49 7.01
N GLY A 34 9.75 13.51 6.12
CA GLY A 34 8.82 13.19 5.04
C GLY A 34 7.63 12.35 5.49
N ALA A 35 6.59 12.31 4.68
CA ALA A 35 5.48 11.39 4.84
C ALA A 35 5.88 9.97 4.37
N VAL A 36 5.34 8.95 5.04
CA VAL A 36 5.52 7.55 4.64
C VAL A 36 4.35 7.07 3.79
N GLU A 37 3.13 7.40 4.21
CA GLU A 37 1.90 7.01 3.53
C GLU A 37 0.85 8.10 3.64
N VAL A 38 0.00 8.19 2.63
CA VAL A 38 -1.13 9.12 2.60
C VAL A 38 -2.40 8.34 2.27
N VAL A 39 -3.44 8.52 3.09
CA VAL A 39 -4.77 8.01 2.81
C VAL A 39 -5.80 9.13 2.82
N PHE A 40 -6.86 8.99 2.04
CA PHE A 40 -7.94 9.98 1.97
C PHE A 40 -9.19 9.54 2.73
N SER A 41 -9.88 10.51 3.32
CA SER A 41 -11.28 10.29 3.72
C SER A 41 -12.14 9.93 2.50
N ARG A 42 -13.23 9.18 2.74
CA ARG A 42 -14.14 8.74 1.65
C ARG A 42 -14.71 9.89 0.83
N ASP A 43 -14.97 11.02 1.47
CA ASP A 43 -15.47 12.23 0.79
C ASP A 43 -14.35 13.01 0.09
N GLY A 44 -13.10 12.56 0.20
CA GLY A 44 -11.93 13.17 -0.39
C GLY A 44 -11.57 14.55 0.15
N ARG A 45 -12.16 14.98 1.27
CA ARG A 45 -11.89 16.32 1.84
C ARG A 45 -10.70 16.37 2.76
N THR A 46 -10.30 15.25 3.33
CA THR A 46 -9.20 15.14 4.28
C THR A 46 -8.18 14.12 3.78
N ALA A 47 -6.91 14.47 3.88
CA ALA A 47 -5.80 13.54 3.74
C ALA A 47 -5.15 13.32 5.10
N TYR A 48 -4.73 12.10 5.35
CA TYR A 48 -3.97 11.70 6.54
C TYR A 48 -2.60 11.23 6.06
N ALA A 49 -1.54 11.83 6.56
CA ALA A 49 -0.17 11.49 6.20
C ALA A 49 0.58 10.98 7.43
N SER A 50 1.09 9.76 7.39
CA SER A 50 1.92 9.23 8.47
C SER A 50 3.33 9.77 8.39
N GLN A 51 3.95 9.95 9.55
CA GLN A 51 5.34 10.33 9.69
C GLN A 51 6.01 9.43 10.72
N MET A 52 7.06 8.78 10.29
CA MET A 52 7.72 7.70 11.01
C MET A 52 8.48 8.21 12.24
N GLU A 53 9.34 9.18 12.00
CA GLU A 53 10.30 9.70 12.94
C GLU A 53 9.65 10.43 14.14
N THR A 54 8.50 11.04 13.90
CA THR A 54 7.74 11.77 14.93
C THR A 54 6.62 10.94 15.56
N ALA A 55 6.45 9.69 15.12
CA ALA A 55 5.38 8.81 15.58
C ALA A 55 4.00 9.49 15.51
N SER A 56 3.66 10.03 14.34
CA SER A 56 2.51 10.90 14.20
C SER A 56 1.78 10.77 12.87
N VAL A 57 0.56 11.31 12.83
CA VAL A 57 -0.22 11.48 11.61
C VAL A 57 -0.65 12.92 11.45
N TRP A 58 -0.39 13.47 10.29
CA TRP A 58 -0.76 14.82 9.89
C TRP A 58 -2.12 14.82 9.20
N VAL A 59 -3.04 15.64 9.68
CA VAL A 59 -4.38 15.80 9.11
C VAL A 59 -4.40 17.04 8.23
N ILE A 60 -4.60 16.84 6.94
CA ILE A 60 -4.48 17.87 5.90
C ILE A 60 -5.86 18.13 5.29
N ASP A 61 -6.25 19.39 5.25
CA ASP A 61 -7.41 19.84 4.48
C ASP A 61 -7.08 19.84 2.99
N ARG A 62 -7.77 19.03 2.20
CA ARG A 62 -7.49 18.90 0.78
C ARG A 62 -7.94 20.12 -0.04
N ARG A 63 -8.90 20.88 0.41
CA ARG A 63 -9.35 22.10 -0.30
C ARG A 63 -8.35 23.24 -0.18
N THR A 64 -7.79 23.41 1.01
CA THR A 64 -6.85 24.50 1.31
C THR A 64 -5.39 24.03 1.28
N TYR A 65 -5.13 22.71 1.29
CA TYR A 65 -3.82 22.07 1.45
C TYR A 65 -3.09 22.50 2.72
N ARG A 66 -3.83 22.89 3.75
CA ARG A 66 -3.27 23.28 5.05
C ARG A 66 -3.36 22.11 6.01
N VAL A 67 -2.32 21.96 6.83
CA VAL A 67 -2.37 21.08 8.00
C VAL A 67 -3.39 21.63 8.98
N ARG A 68 -4.37 20.81 9.38
CA ARG A 68 -5.39 21.15 10.38
C ARG A 68 -4.98 20.77 11.78
N ARG A 69 -4.34 19.62 11.92
CA ARG A 69 -3.88 19.09 13.19
C ARG A 69 -2.88 17.95 13.01
N HIS A 70 -2.28 17.57 14.11
CA HIS A 70 -1.29 16.55 14.26
C HIS A 70 -1.76 15.55 15.31
N LEU A 71 -1.72 14.26 15.01
CA LEU A 71 -2.19 13.18 15.88
C LEU A 71 -0.99 12.36 16.33
N ALA A 72 -0.73 12.30 17.64
CA ALA A 72 0.27 11.37 18.17
C ALA A 72 -0.25 9.93 18.10
N THR A 73 0.59 8.98 17.69
CA THR A 73 0.21 7.57 17.58
C THR A 73 0.49 6.76 18.84
N ARG A 74 1.41 7.24 19.70
CA ARG A 74 1.90 6.57 20.91
C ARG A 74 2.66 5.25 20.64
N GLY A 75 2.92 4.92 19.38
CA GLY A 75 3.81 3.84 18.97
C GLY A 75 5.15 4.36 18.49
N VAL A 76 5.99 3.49 17.93
CA VAL A 76 7.31 3.82 17.40
C VAL A 76 7.39 3.48 15.92
N TRP A 77 7.80 4.44 15.10
CA TRP A 77 7.89 4.34 13.65
C TRP A 77 6.55 4.07 12.99
N SER A 78 5.66 5.03 13.06
CA SER A 78 4.33 4.97 12.45
C SER A 78 4.40 4.99 10.93
N LYS A 79 3.92 3.94 10.27
CA LYS A 79 4.05 3.78 8.81
C LYS A 79 2.72 3.75 8.10
N VAL A 80 1.99 2.66 8.22
CA VAL A 80 0.82 2.38 7.38
C VAL A 80 -0.45 2.83 8.06
N LEU A 81 -1.35 3.37 7.26
CA LEU A 81 -2.61 3.93 7.68
C LEU A 81 -3.80 3.15 7.11
N ALA A 82 -4.83 2.93 7.89
CA ALA A 82 -6.10 2.44 7.40
C ALA A 82 -7.29 3.11 8.10
N LEU A 83 -8.27 3.57 7.33
CA LEU A 83 -9.50 4.15 7.87
C LEU A 83 -10.56 3.07 8.08
N SER A 84 -11.28 3.13 9.19
CA SER A 84 -12.52 2.34 9.36
C SER A 84 -13.57 2.70 8.32
N ALA A 85 -14.46 1.77 8.02
CA ALA A 85 -15.51 1.99 7.03
C ALA A 85 -16.45 3.16 7.40
N ASP A 86 -16.66 3.42 8.68
CA ASP A 86 -17.46 4.54 9.17
C ASP A 86 -16.69 5.87 9.24
N GLN A 87 -15.40 5.86 8.88
CA GLN A 87 -14.51 7.04 8.88
C GLN A 87 -14.30 7.69 10.25
N ARG A 88 -14.55 6.95 11.35
CA ARG A 88 -14.41 7.46 12.72
C ARG A 88 -13.13 7.03 13.40
N THR A 89 -12.49 5.99 12.88
CA THR A 89 -11.26 5.41 13.43
C THR A 89 -10.15 5.38 12.38
N LEU A 90 -8.97 5.78 12.80
CA LEU A 90 -7.74 5.59 12.04
C LEU A 90 -6.88 4.55 12.74
N TYR A 91 -6.52 3.50 12.02
CA TYR A 91 -5.54 2.51 12.42
C TYR A 91 -4.17 2.89 11.89
N VAL A 92 -3.15 2.81 12.73
CA VAL A 92 -1.77 3.15 12.35
C VAL A 92 -0.83 2.03 12.78
N ALA A 93 -0.16 1.41 11.83
CA ALA A 93 0.85 0.40 12.11
C ALA A 93 2.15 1.05 12.59
N ASN A 94 2.63 0.63 13.74
CA ASN A 94 3.87 1.10 14.34
C ASN A 94 4.94 0.02 14.18
N TRP A 95 5.86 0.26 13.28
CA TRP A 95 6.83 -0.70 12.78
C TRP A 95 7.75 -1.28 13.86
N VAL A 96 8.27 -0.43 14.75
CA VAL A 96 9.25 -0.83 15.77
C VAL A 96 8.58 -1.32 17.05
N SER A 97 7.48 -0.69 17.47
CA SER A 97 6.77 -1.11 18.69
C SER A 97 5.89 -2.34 18.51
N ASN A 98 5.71 -2.85 17.28
CA ASN A 98 4.94 -4.06 16.98
C ASN A 98 3.48 -3.98 17.45
N ASP A 99 2.87 -2.84 17.25
CA ASP A 99 1.49 -2.60 17.60
C ASP A 99 0.76 -1.76 16.54
N VAL A 100 -0.56 -1.67 16.70
CA VAL A 100 -1.42 -0.79 15.91
C VAL A 100 -2.10 0.20 16.83
N SER A 101 -1.89 1.49 16.56
CA SER A 101 -2.61 2.56 17.25
C SER A 101 -4.03 2.68 16.70
N VAL A 102 -5.02 2.65 17.60
CA VAL A 102 -6.44 2.87 17.28
C VAL A 102 -6.79 4.28 17.69
N ILE A 103 -6.89 5.19 16.72
CA ILE A 103 -7.10 6.62 16.95
C ILE A 103 -8.57 6.97 16.67
N ASP A 104 -9.22 7.60 17.62
CA ASP A 104 -10.53 8.22 17.43
C ASP A 104 -10.38 9.55 16.67
N LEU A 105 -10.92 9.63 15.47
CA LEU A 105 -10.75 10.80 14.62
C LEU A 105 -11.51 12.03 15.11
N ARG A 106 -12.55 11.86 15.91
CA ARG A 106 -13.28 13.00 16.51
C ARG A 106 -12.43 13.69 17.56
N SER A 107 -11.94 12.92 18.54
CA SER A 107 -11.14 13.46 19.64
C SER A 107 -9.66 13.65 19.25
N GLY A 108 -9.15 12.90 18.26
CA GLY A 108 -7.75 12.85 17.88
C GLY A 108 -6.88 12.05 18.86
N ARG A 109 -7.48 11.29 19.77
CA ARG A 109 -6.76 10.54 20.81
C ARG A 109 -6.63 9.06 20.47
N VAL A 110 -5.51 8.46 20.83
CA VAL A 110 -5.35 7.01 20.81
C VAL A 110 -6.24 6.41 21.89
N ARG A 111 -7.21 5.61 21.48
CA ARG A 111 -8.09 4.86 22.39
C ARG A 111 -7.41 3.61 22.92
N ARG A 112 -6.55 2.99 22.07
CA ARG A 112 -6.01 1.67 22.34
C ARG A 112 -4.75 1.44 21.49
N LEU A 113 -3.78 0.69 22.03
CA LEU A 113 -2.71 0.05 21.29
C LEU A 113 -3.04 -1.44 21.19
N LEU A 114 -3.01 -2.00 19.98
CA LEU A 114 -3.24 -3.41 19.71
C LEU A 114 -1.90 -4.08 19.44
N PRO A 115 -1.39 -4.94 20.33
CA PRO A 115 -0.23 -5.77 20.00
C PRO A 115 -0.50 -6.61 18.75
N THR A 116 0.49 -6.74 17.88
CA THR A 116 0.34 -7.46 16.60
C THR A 116 1.62 -8.22 16.24
N VAL A 117 1.68 -8.74 15.02
CA VAL A 117 2.86 -9.38 14.43
C VAL A 117 4.05 -8.43 14.42
N ARG A 118 5.25 -8.99 14.25
CA ARG A 118 6.49 -8.20 14.21
C ARG A 118 6.54 -7.33 12.96
N THR A 119 7.02 -6.10 13.14
CA THR A 119 7.18 -5.12 12.06
C THR A 119 5.93 -4.98 11.17
N PRO A 120 4.76 -4.56 11.72
CA PRO A 120 3.51 -4.49 10.97
C PRO A 120 3.62 -3.50 9.81
N ARG A 121 3.24 -3.93 8.60
CA ARG A 121 3.46 -3.18 7.36
C ARG A 121 2.22 -3.02 6.48
N GLY A 122 1.24 -3.88 6.60
CA GLY A 122 -0.04 -3.78 5.89
C GLY A 122 -1.20 -3.83 6.87
N LEU A 123 -2.23 -3.01 6.64
CA LEU A 123 -3.45 -2.95 7.45
C LEU A 123 -4.69 -3.00 6.57
N TRP A 124 -5.65 -3.81 6.93
CA TRP A 124 -6.97 -3.77 6.33
C TRP A 124 -8.08 -4.06 7.35
N PRO A 125 -8.84 -3.04 7.79
CA PRO A 125 -10.01 -3.22 8.64
C PRO A 125 -11.20 -3.71 7.81
N THR A 126 -11.95 -4.70 8.33
CA THR A 126 -13.18 -5.15 7.68
C THR A 126 -14.26 -4.07 7.71
N PRO A 127 -15.12 -3.99 6.67
CA PRO A 127 -16.18 -2.97 6.62
C PRO A 127 -17.19 -3.02 7.77
N ASP A 128 -17.39 -4.19 8.38
CA ASP A 128 -18.25 -4.38 9.53
C ASP A 128 -17.64 -3.91 10.86
N GLY A 129 -16.36 -3.47 10.82
CA GLY A 129 -15.62 -2.97 11.98
C GLY A 129 -15.28 -4.04 13.02
N ARG A 130 -15.37 -5.34 12.67
CA ARG A 130 -15.15 -6.44 13.62
C ARG A 130 -13.72 -6.95 13.61
N ARG A 131 -13.02 -6.87 12.48
CA ARG A 131 -11.70 -7.48 12.30
C ARG A 131 -10.71 -6.47 11.70
N LEU A 132 -9.45 -6.62 12.07
CA LEU A 132 -8.32 -5.96 11.43
C LEU A 132 -7.35 -7.04 10.96
N TYR A 133 -7.00 -7.02 9.69
CA TYR A 133 -5.93 -7.84 9.14
C TYR A 133 -4.64 -7.04 9.14
N VAL A 134 -3.54 -7.71 9.51
CA VAL A 134 -2.21 -7.11 9.63
C VAL A 134 -1.20 -7.98 8.93
N ALA A 135 -0.39 -7.38 8.07
CA ALA A 135 0.77 -8.01 7.44
C ALA A 135 2.03 -7.69 8.24
N GLY A 136 2.75 -8.71 8.69
CA GLY A 136 4.01 -8.63 9.42
C GLY A 136 5.20 -8.84 8.49
N PHE A 137 6.11 -7.88 8.48
CA PHE A 137 7.22 -7.87 7.53
C PHE A 137 8.36 -8.82 7.94
N GLU A 138 8.67 -8.94 9.23
CA GLU A 138 9.87 -9.65 9.67
C GLU A 138 9.76 -11.18 9.52
N ASP A 139 8.59 -11.75 9.80
CA ASP A 139 8.38 -13.20 9.79
C ASP A 139 7.45 -13.66 8.65
N GLY A 140 7.04 -12.75 7.78
CA GLY A 140 6.10 -13.04 6.69
C GLY A 140 4.75 -13.52 7.21
N GLU A 141 4.24 -12.90 8.28
CA GLU A 141 2.99 -13.30 8.90
C GLU A 141 1.80 -12.49 8.39
N LEU A 142 0.68 -13.17 8.16
CA LEU A 142 -0.63 -12.57 7.99
C LEU A 142 -1.49 -12.87 9.20
N GLU A 143 -1.87 -11.84 9.94
CA GLU A 143 -2.65 -11.94 11.17
C GLU A 143 -4.03 -11.32 11.03
N ARG A 144 -4.99 -11.89 11.73
CA ARG A 144 -6.31 -11.30 11.96
C ARG A 144 -6.50 -11.00 13.44
N ILE A 145 -6.90 -9.77 13.76
CA ILE A 145 -7.24 -9.29 15.10
C ILE A 145 -8.75 -9.08 15.19
N ASP A 146 -9.40 -9.65 16.19
CA ASP A 146 -10.77 -9.32 16.56
C ASP A 146 -10.77 -7.97 17.29
N LEU A 147 -11.41 -6.95 16.73
CA LEU A 147 -11.32 -5.59 17.23
C LEU A 147 -12.08 -5.38 18.57
N ARG A 148 -13.04 -6.25 18.88
CA ARG A 148 -13.78 -6.21 20.15
C ARG A 148 -12.96 -6.80 21.28
N SER A 149 -12.55 -8.05 21.11
CA SER A 149 -11.86 -8.83 22.16
C SER A 149 -10.34 -8.62 22.20
N GLY A 150 -9.74 -8.20 21.07
CA GLY A 150 -8.30 -8.17 20.88
C GLY A 150 -7.67 -9.53 20.61
N ARG A 151 -8.49 -10.61 20.44
CA ARG A 151 -7.98 -11.94 20.13
C ARG A 151 -7.32 -11.96 18.74
N ARG A 152 -6.16 -12.58 18.69
CA ARG A 152 -5.30 -12.66 17.51
C ARG A 152 -5.28 -14.08 16.94
N LYS A 153 -5.17 -14.19 15.62
CA LYS A 153 -5.00 -15.45 14.89
C LYS A 153 -4.09 -15.22 13.70
N VAL A 154 -2.97 -15.92 13.67
CA VAL A 154 -2.10 -15.96 12.48
C VAL A 154 -2.74 -16.92 11.48
N LEU A 155 -2.94 -16.45 10.25
CA LEU A 155 -3.57 -17.18 9.15
C LEU A 155 -2.53 -17.81 8.22
N LEU A 156 -1.37 -17.17 8.07
CA LEU A 156 -0.28 -17.63 7.22
C LEU A 156 1.05 -17.20 7.82
N ARG A 157 2.07 -18.05 7.65
CA ARG A 157 3.49 -17.75 7.87
C ARG A 157 4.26 -18.23 6.65
N THR A 158 4.87 -17.31 5.94
CA THR A 158 5.71 -17.61 4.77
C THR A 158 7.18 -17.75 5.12
N GLY A 159 7.59 -17.20 6.27
CA GLY A 159 9.00 -16.98 6.60
C GLY A 159 9.66 -15.97 5.63
N GLY A 160 8.85 -15.13 5.00
CA GLY A 160 9.26 -14.09 4.08
C GLY A 160 9.10 -12.69 4.68
N ALA A 161 8.48 -11.78 3.93
CA ALA A 161 8.27 -10.39 4.32
C ALA A 161 6.90 -9.91 3.79
N MET A 162 5.81 -10.23 4.51
CA MET A 162 4.48 -9.75 4.18
C MET A 162 4.42 -8.24 4.24
N ARG A 163 3.82 -7.60 3.22
CA ARG A 163 3.98 -6.17 3.09
C ARG A 163 2.68 -5.37 3.01
N HIS A 164 1.90 -5.55 1.97
CA HIS A 164 0.72 -4.73 1.75
C HIS A 164 -0.56 -5.57 1.72
N LEU A 165 -1.69 -4.94 2.01
CA LEU A 165 -3.01 -5.58 2.02
C LEU A 165 -4.01 -4.72 1.25
N VAL A 166 -4.83 -5.36 0.41
CA VAL A 166 -6.00 -4.72 -0.19
C VAL A 166 -7.20 -5.67 -0.17
N GLY A 167 -8.36 -5.18 0.25
CA GLY A 167 -9.56 -6.00 0.40
C GLY A 167 -10.60 -5.77 -0.68
N ASP A 168 -11.26 -6.85 -1.09
CA ASP A 168 -12.49 -6.84 -1.89
C ASP A 168 -13.65 -7.42 -1.06
N PRO A 169 -14.33 -6.59 -0.26
CA PRO A 169 -15.42 -7.06 0.58
C PRO A 169 -16.63 -7.54 -0.24
N ARG A 170 -16.79 -7.06 -1.48
CA ARG A 170 -17.90 -7.51 -2.36
C ARG A 170 -17.73 -8.96 -2.77
N ARG A 171 -16.49 -9.43 -2.94
CA ARG A 171 -16.17 -10.82 -3.26
C ARG A 171 -15.72 -11.64 -2.07
N GLY A 172 -15.71 -11.04 -0.86
CA GLY A 172 -15.24 -11.70 0.34
C GLY A 172 -13.75 -12.08 0.28
N ARG A 173 -12.90 -11.24 -0.31
CA ARG A 173 -11.48 -11.51 -0.50
C ARG A 173 -10.59 -10.44 0.10
N LEU A 174 -9.40 -10.87 0.53
CA LEU A 174 -8.28 -10.00 0.90
C LEU A 174 -7.06 -10.48 0.12
N TYR A 175 -6.32 -9.55 -0.46
CA TYR A 175 -5.07 -9.83 -1.15
C TYR A 175 -3.89 -9.31 -0.32
N ALA A 176 -2.78 -10.03 -0.40
CA ALA A 176 -1.53 -9.70 0.28
C ALA A 176 -0.35 -9.99 -0.64
N ASP A 177 0.75 -9.27 -0.49
CA ASP A 177 2.01 -9.57 -1.14
C ASP A 177 3.11 -9.93 -0.12
N ASP A 178 4.05 -10.76 -0.56
CA ASP A 178 5.26 -11.09 0.20
C ASP A 178 6.49 -10.67 -0.60
N MET A 179 7.16 -9.67 -0.08
CA MET A 179 8.32 -9.05 -0.71
C MET A 179 9.50 -10.02 -0.86
N ALA A 180 9.76 -10.85 0.14
CA ALA A 180 10.91 -11.76 0.12
C ALA A 180 10.66 -13.00 -0.72
N LYS A 181 9.40 -13.43 -0.86
CA LYS A 181 9.02 -14.59 -1.65
C LYS A 181 8.69 -14.27 -3.10
N SER A 182 8.51 -12.99 -3.44
CA SER A 182 8.02 -12.55 -4.76
C SER A 182 6.70 -13.23 -5.12
N GLU A 183 5.75 -13.15 -4.20
CA GLU A 183 4.45 -13.82 -4.31
C GLU A 183 3.30 -12.91 -3.88
N ALA A 184 2.15 -13.12 -4.50
CA ALA A 184 0.87 -12.58 -4.06
C ALA A 184 -0.02 -13.71 -3.55
N PHE A 185 -0.79 -13.41 -2.51
CA PHE A 185 -1.72 -14.32 -1.83
C PHE A 185 -3.13 -13.78 -1.86
N VAL A 186 -4.11 -14.68 -1.75
CA VAL A 186 -5.52 -14.34 -1.53
C VAL A 186 -6.08 -15.10 -0.35
N VAL A 187 -6.83 -14.38 0.48
CA VAL A 187 -7.57 -14.91 1.63
C VAL A 187 -9.05 -14.91 1.27
N ASP A 188 -9.72 -16.02 1.51
CA ASP A 188 -11.17 -16.08 1.57
C ASP A 188 -11.63 -15.61 2.97
N LEU A 189 -12.35 -14.51 3.05
CA LEU A 189 -12.72 -13.88 4.31
C LEU A 189 -13.74 -14.68 5.15
N ALA A 190 -14.51 -15.56 4.52
CA ALA A 190 -15.51 -16.38 5.20
C ALA A 190 -14.84 -17.59 5.89
N SER A 191 -14.02 -18.32 5.15
CA SER A 191 -13.33 -19.51 5.63
C SER A 191 -11.97 -19.25 6.28
N GLU A 192 -11.42 -18.04 6.08
CA GLU A 192 -10.04 -17.64 6.48
C GLU A 192 -8.95 -18.50 5.81
N ARG A 193 -9.27 -19.21 4.72
CA ARG A 193 -8.27 -19.99 3.97
C ARG A 193 -7.42 -19.04 3.13
N VAL A 194 -6.10 -19.24 3.21
CA VAL A 194 -5.12 -18.49 2.41
C VAL A 194 -4.55 -19.42 1.33
N ARG A 195 -4.41 -18.89 0.12
CA ARG A 195 -3.71 -19.58 -0.96
C ARG A 195 -2.81 -18.60 -1.71
N ARG A 196 -1.76 -19.11 -2.29
CA ARG A 196 -0.96 -18.39 -3.28
C ARG A 196 -1.85 -18.04 -4.47
N LEU A 197 -1.80 -16.78 -4.91
CA LEU A 197 -2.50 -16.29 -6.09
C LEU A 197 -1.61 -16.33 -7.32
N ALA A 198 -0.43 -15.70 -7.23
CA ALA A 198 0.50 -15.57 -8.35
C ALA A 198 1.96 -15.44 -7.87
N ALA A 199 2.91 -15.76 -8.75
CA ALA A 199 4.24 -15.24 -8.66
C ALA A 199 4.26 -13.78 -9.16
N THR A 200 5.10 -12.95 -8.54
CA THR A 200 5.36 -11.57 -8.96
C THR A 200 6.77 -11.45 -9.55
N ASP A 201 7.15 -10.25 -9.94
CA ASP A 201 8.55 -9.93 -10.16
C ASP A 201 9.27 -9.69 -8.82
N SER A 202 10.56 -9.37 -8.87
CA SER A 202 11.40 -9.25 -7.67
C SER A 202 10.88 -8.17 -6.72
N THR A 203 10.75 -8.53 -5.45
CA THR A 203 10.46 -7.63 -4.33
C THR A 203 9.17 -6.82 -4.49
N PRO A 204 7.97 -7.46 -4.55
CA PRO A 204 6.69 -6.75 -4.57
C PRO A 204 6.57 -5.81 -3.36
N ASN A 205 5.92 -4.66 -3.56
CA ASN A 205 5.94 -3.59 -2.56
C ASN A 205 4.58 -3.06 -2.18
N THR A 206 3.78 -2.67 -3.14
CA THR A 206 2.43 -2.13 -2.91
C THR A 206 1.48 -2.80 -3.87
N ILE A 207 0.32 -3.16 -3.37
CA ILE A 207 -0.75 -3.72 -4.18
C ILE A 207 -1.99 -2.84 -4.10
N ASP A 208 -2.72 -2.75 -5.20
CA ASP A 208 -4.03 -2.12 -5.23
C ASP A 208 -4.96 -2.86 -6.19
N LEU A 209 -6.25 -2.67 -6.01
CA LEU A 209 -7.27 -3.40 -6.74
C LEU A 209 -8.07 -2.46 -7.65
N SER A 210 -8.34 -2.88 -8.88
CA SER A 210 -9.28 -2.15 -9.73
C SER A 210 -10.64 -2.00 -9.01
N PRO A 211 -11.38 -0.90 -9.19
CA PRO A 211 -12.65 -0.66 -8.49
C PRO A 211 -13.71 -1.73 -8.74
N ASP A 212 -13.61 -2.44 -9.86
CA ASP A 212 -14.47 -3.57 -10.19
C ASP A 212 -13.96 -4.91 -9.60
N GLY A 213 -12.81 -4.92 -8.93
CA GLY A 213 -12.22 -6.06 -8.25
C GLY A 213 -11.69 -7.16 -9.18
N ARG A 214 -11.46 -6.88 -10.46
CA ARG A 214 -11.01 -7.88 -11.44
C ARG A 214 -9.50 -7.94 -11.60
N VAL A 215 -8.81 -6.83 -11.38
CA VAL A 215 -7.36 -6.72 -11.58
C VAL A 215 -6.67 -6.31 -10.30
N LEU A 216 -5.72 -7.12 -9.86
CA LEU A 216 -4.78 -6.77 -8.80
C LEU A 216 -3.52 -6.18 -9.46
N TYR A 217 -3.21 -4.94 -9.13
CA TYR A 217 -1.97 -4.29 -9.54
C TYR A 217 -0.93 -4.47 -8.45
N VAL A 218 0.30 -4.79 -8.87
CA VAL A 218 1.43 -5.06 -7.96
C VAL A 218 2.65 -4.28 -8.44
N SER A 219 3.14 -3.34 -7.63
CA SER A 219 4.43 -2.72 -7.87
C SER A 219 5.55 -3.62 -7.35
N ASN A 220 6.60 -3.78 -8.11
CA ASN A 220 7.77 -4.59 -7.79
C ASN A 220 9.02 -3.70 -7.84
N ARG A 221 9.82 -3.70 -6.81
CA ARG A 221 10.97 -2.81 -6.70
C ARG A 221 12.15 -3.19 -7.63
N GLY A 222 12.15 -4.41 -8.13
CA GLY A 222 13.35 -5.04 -8.67
C GLY A 222 14.31 -5.45 -7.53
N ARG A 223 15.36 -6.19 -7.83
CA ARG A 223 16.34 -6.55 -6.81
C ARG A 223 17.05 -5.30 -6.28
N ASN A 224 17.15 -5.20 -4.98
CA ASN A 224 17.85 -4.10 -4.34
C ASN A 224 19.34 -4.16 -4.63
N GLY A 225 20.01 -3.00 -4.54
CA GLY A 225 21.48 -2.91 -4.48
C GLY A 225 22.02 -3.33 -3.12
N ALA A 226 23.18 -2.82 -2.76
CA ALA A 226 23.82 -3.08 -1.46
C ALA A 226 22.96 -2.60 -0.28
N CYS A 227 22.09 -1.61 -0.51
CA CYS A 227 21.10 -1.12 0.44
C CYS A 227 19.83 -0.70 -0.32
N TYR A 228 18.73 -0.44 0.39
CA TYR A 228 17.51 0.14 -0.19
C TYR A 228 17.71 1.57 -0.74
N CYS A 229 18.84 2.19 -0.43
CA CYS A 229 19.22 3.55 -0.84
C CYS A 229 20.07 3.59 -2.13
N ALA A 230 20.39 2.44 -2.72
CA ALA A 230 21.19 2.33 -3.94
C ALA A 230 20.46 1.56 -5.05
N PRO A 231 20.60 1.96 -6.32
CA PRO A 231 20.06 1.21 -7.43
C PRO A 231 20.57 -0.23 -7.45
N GLY A 232 19.68 -1.19 -7.64
CA GLY A 232 20.03 -2.59 -7.83
C GLY A 232 20.24 -2.96 -9.30
N PRO A 233 20.48 -4.24 -9.59
CA PRO A 233 20.75 -4.74 -10.95
C PRO A 233 19.48 -4.88 -11.81
N GLU A 234 18.32 -4.62 -11.25
CA GLU A 234 17.03 -4.71 -11.94
C GLU A 234 16.24 -3.40 -11.83
N TRP A 235 15.50 -3.09 -12.89
CA TRP A 235 14.45 -2.09 -12.84
C TRP A 235 13.25 -2.62 -12.05
N GLY A 236 12.46 -1.72 -11.51
CA GLY A 236 11.15 -2.08 -10.99
C GLY A 236 10.14 -2.36 -12.10
N SER A 237 8.98 -2.85 -11.71
CA SER A 237 7.86 -3.12 -12.62
C SER A 237 6.53 -2.93 -11.94
N VAL A 238 5.47 -2.86 -12.73
CA VAL A 238 4.08 -3.01 -12.27
C VAL A 238 3.43 -4.13 -13.06
N LEU A 239 2.84 -5.10 -12.35
CA LEU A 239 2.07 -6.19 -12.92
C LEU A 239 0.57 -5.89 -12.77
N ALA A 240 -0.20 -6.19 -13.82
CA ALA A 240 -1.64 -6.32 -13.78
C ALA A 240 -2.00 -7.80 -13.74
N ILE A 241 -2.55 -8.28 -12.64
CA ILE A 241 -2.85 -9.69 -12.37
C ILE A 241 -4.36 -9.89 -12.33
N ASP A 242 -4.88 -10.89 -13.03
CA ASP A 242 -6.27 -11.30 -12.87
C ASP A 242 -6.53 -11.77 -11.43
N ALA A 243 -7.40 -11.07 -10.73
CA ALA A 243 -7.62 -11.25 -9.30
C ALA A 243 -8.30 -12.59 -8.96
N ALA A 244 -8.90 -13.27 -9.93
CA ALA A 244 -9.54 -14.57 -9.74
C ALA A 244 -8.58 -15.73 -10.01
N SER A 245 -7.89 -15.70 -11.15
CA SER A 245 -7.04 -16.79 -11.64
C SER A 245 -5.57 -16.66 -11.25
N GLY A 246 -5.08 -15.46 -10.95
CA GLY A 246 -3.67 -15.17 -10.73
C GLY A 246 -2.84 -15.04 -12.02
N ARG A 247 -3.50 -15.07 -13.19
CA ARG A 247 -2.81 -14.90 -14.47
C ARG A 247 -2.33 -13.44 -14.61
N VAL A 248 -1.08 -13.24 -14.96
CA VAL A 248 -0.56 -11.91 -15.33
C VAL A 248 -1.18 -11.52 -16.68
N LEU A 249 -1.87 -10.40 -16.70
CA LEU A 249 -2.58 -9.87 -17.88
C LEU A 249 -1.69 -8.93 -18.67
N ASP A 250 -0.95 -8.08 -17.98
CA ASP A 250 -0.06 -7.07 -18.56
C ASP A 250 1.03 -6.69 -17.56
N ALA A 251 2.07 -6.03 -18.05
CA ALA A 251 3.16 -5.53 -17.23
C ALA A 251 3.78 -4.27 -17.84
N THR A 252 4.32 -3.40 -16.99
CA THR A 252 5.13 -2.27 -17.42
C THR A 252 6.43 -2.21 -16.61
N VAL A 253 7.51 -1.82 -17.27
CA VAL A 253 8.80 -1.58 -16.61
C VAL A 253 8.77 -0.19 -15.99
N GLY A 254 9.14 -0.11 -14.74
CA GLY A 254 9.31 1.12 -13.97
C GLY A 254 10.75 1.62 -13.98
N GLY A 255 11.11 2.30 -12.92
CA GLY A 255 12.47 2.81 -12.69
C GLY A 255 13.18 2.10 -11.55
N ASN A 256 14.08 2.83 -10.88
CA ASN A 256 14.80 2.34 -9.72
C ASN A 256 13.86 2.28 -8.52
N GLN A 257 13.57 1.07 -8.07
CA GLN A 257 12.72 0.78 -6.92
C GLN A 257 11.29 1.33 -7.08
N THR A 258 10.51 0.78 -8.01
CA THR A 258 9.08 1.06 -8.14
C THR A 258 8.35 0.64 -6.86
N THR A 259 7.80 1.60 -6.13
CA THR A 259 7.29 1.39 -4.77
C THR A 259 5.81 1.70 -4.61
N GLY A 260 5.47 2.98 -4.44
CA GLY A 260 4.10 3.39 -4.24
C GLY A 260 3.25 3.10 -5.47
N LEU A 261 1.99 2.71 -5.27
CA LEU A 261 1.05 2.41 -6.34
C LEU A 261 -0.36 2.73 -5.87
N ASP A 262 -1.17 3.29 -6.75
CA ASP A 262 -2.59 3.56 -6.49
C ASP A 262 -3.38 3.58 -7.79
N VAL A 263 -4.62 3.08 -7.74
CA VAL A 263 -5.58 3.06 -8.85
C VAL A 263 -6.64 4.11 -8.61
N SER A 264 -6.95 4.92 -9.63
CA SER A 264 -8.01 5.92 -9.50
C SER A 264 -9.37 5.28 -9.22
N SER A 265 -10.23 5.98 -8.48
CA SER A 265 -11.55 5.48 -8.08
C SER A 265 -12.49 5.18 -9.26
N ASP A 266 -12.21 5.71 -10.44
CA ASP A 266 -12.92 5.40 -11.68
C ASP A 266 -12.26 4.26 -12.49
N GLY A 267 -11.13 3.73 -12.00
CA GLY A 267 -10.39 2.63 -12.64
C GLY A 267 -9.69 2.97 -13.94
N ARG A 268 -9.53 4.25 -14.26
CA ARG A 268 -8.95 4.68 -15.54
C ARG A 268 -7.47 5.00 -15.49
N LEU A 269 -6.94 5.28 -14.31
CA LEU A 269 -5.57 5.70 -14.13
C LEU A 269 -4.87 4.84 -13.08
N LEU A 270 -3.62 4.51 -13.37
CA LEU A 270 -2.68 3.88 -12.47
C LEU A 270 -1.53 4.85 -12.23
N ALA A 271 -1.26 5.17 -10.98
CA ALA A 271 -0.10 5.93 -10.59
C ALA A 271 0.89 5.05 -9.85
N PHE A 272 2.17 5.21 -10.10
CA PHE A 272 3.22 4.62 -9.28
C PHE A 272 4.45 5.51 -9.21
N SER A 273 5.26 5.29 -8.19
CA SER A 273 6.48 6.04 -7.97
C SER A 273 7.72 5.15 -8.05
N ASP A 274 8.77 5.72 -8.61
CA ASP A 274 10.10 5.12 -8.59
C ASP A 274 10.94 5.83 -7.53
N PHE A 275 11.19 5.13 -6.44
CA PHE A 275 11.70 5.71 -5.19
C PHE A 275 13.05 6.40 -5.35
N LEU A 276 14.00 5.77 -6.05
CA LEU A 276 15.33 6.34 -6.22
C LEU A 276 15.44 7.33 -7.37
N ASP A 277 14.46 7.34 -8.29
CA ASP A 277 14.45 8.24 -9.44
C ASP A 277 13.68 9.53 -9.16
N ASN A 278 13.04 9.65 -7.99
CA ASN A 278 12.16 10.77 -7.67
C ASN A 278 11.08 11.00 -8.74
N ARG A 279 10.58 9.92 -9.33
CA ARG A 279 9.66 9.95 -10.44
C ARG A 279 8.29 9.45 -10.02
N LEU A 280 7.26 10.18 -10.43
CA LEU A 280 5.87 9.74 -10.43
C LEU A 280 5.46 9.47 -11.87
N SER A 281 4.97 8.26 -12.12
CA SER A 281 4.47 7.82 -13.42
C SER A 281 2.97 7.64 -13.36
N LEU A 282 2.29 8.04 -14.44
CA LEU A 282 0.84 7.92 -14.57
C LEU A 282 0.51 7.22 -15.89
N PHE A 283 -0.32 6.19 -15.82
CA PHE A 283 -0.72 5.37 -16.96
C PHE A 283 -2.23 5.30 -17.09
N ALA A 284 -2.72 5.31 -18.34
CA ALA A 284 -4.10 4.97 -18.61
C ALA A 284 -4.29 3.45 -18.46
N ILE A 285 -5.31 3.04 -17.72
CA ILE A 285 -5.68 1.63 -17.58
C ILE A 285 -6.59 1.22 -18.73
N PRO A 286 -6.20 0.23 -19.55
CA PRO A 286 -7.08 -0.34 -20.56
C PRO A 286 -8.29 -1.02 -19.92
N PRO A 287 -9.46 -1.08 -20.59
CA PRO A 287 -10.59 -1.86 -20.12
C PRO A 287 -10.21 -3.33 -19.87
N TYR A 288 -10.80 -3.95 -18.85
CA TYR A 288 -10.48 -5.35 -18.47
C TYR A 288 -10.52 -6.33 -19.66
N ARG A 289 -11.51 -6.19 -20.56
CA ARG A 289 -11.60 -7.03 -21.77
C ARG A 289 -10.35 -6.97 -22.65
N VAL A 290 -9.71 -5.80 -22.72
CA VAL A 290 -8.48 -5.60 -23.50
C VAL A 290 -7.30 -6.26 -22.78
N LEU A 291 -7.16 -6.04 -21.48
CA LEU A 291 -6.15 -6.70 -20.65
C LEU A 291 -6.29 -8.23 -20.71
N ALA A 292 -7.51 -8.74 -20.59
CA ALA A 292 -7.78 -10.18 -20.59
C ALA A 292 -7.53 -10.83 -21.96
N ALA A 293 -7.79 -10.11 -23.05
CA ALA A 293 -7.58 -10.58 -24.43
C ALA A 293 -6.10 -10.49 -24.87
N GLY A 294 -5.32 -9.60 -24.27
CA GLY A 294 -3.91 -9.38 -24.62
C GLY A 294 -2.97 -10.57 -24.37
N GLY A 295 -3.53 -11.65 -23.82
CA GLY A 295 -2.94 -12.99 -23.86
C GLY A 295 -1.59 -13.16 -23.16
N GLY A 296 -1.19 -12.21 -22.32
CA GLY A 296 0.06 -12.34 -21.57
C GLY A 296 1.34 -12.17 -22.39
N GLY A 297 1.25 -11.66 -23.62
CA GLY A 297 2.44 -11.42 -24.45
C GLY A 297 3.45 -10.46 -23.78
N ARG A 298 2.98 -9.37 -23.18
CA ARG A 298 3.83 -8.50 -22.36
C ARG A 298 4.11 -9.06 -20.96
N ALA A 299 3.25 -9.91 -20.45
CA ALA A 299 3.35 -10.47 -19.11
C ALA A 299 4.66 -11.21 -18.82
N THR A 300 5.32 -11.71 -19.85
CA THR A 300 6.63 -12.39 -19.77
C THR A 300 7.74 -11.62 -20.50
N ALA A 301 7.41 -10.93 -21.61
CA ALA A 301 8.39 -10.20 -22.42
C ALA A 301 9.09 -9.08 -21.64
N HIS A 302 8.37 -8.35 -20.76
CA HIS A 302 8.95 -7.30 -19.92
C HIS A 302 10.11 -7.77 -19.05
N ARG A 303 10.15 -9.06 -18.68
CA ARG A 303 11.22 -9.62 -17.83
C ARG A 303 12.62 -9.53 -18.46
N ALA A 304 12.68 -9.56 -19.79
CA ALA A 304 13.95 -9.34 -20.50
C ALA A 304 14.45 -7.89 -20.35
N GLU A 305 13.52 -6.95 -20.15
CA GLU A 305 13.81 -5.52 -20.01
C GLU A 305 14.18 -5.14 -18.56
N LEU A 306 13.86 -5.99 -17.56
CA LEU A 306 14.12 -5.69 -16.14
C LEU A 306 15.63 -5.67 -15.82
N ARG A 307 16.45 -6.43 -16.52
CA ARG A 307 17.88 -6.45 -16.27
C ARG A 307 18.55 -5.18 -16.80
N LYS A 308 19.27 -4.47 -15.94
CA LYS A 308 20.13 -3.36 -16.35
C LYS A 308 21.34 -3.91 -17.09
N ARG A 309 21.69 -3.27 -18.17
CA ARG A 309 22.90 -3.56 -18.94
C ARG A 309 24.15 -3.00 -18.27
#